data_05f5d96e1d8f484979a1552b7dad4e47
#
_entry.id   05f5d96e1d8f484979a1552b7dad4e47
#
_cell.length_a   1.000
_cell.length_b   1.000
_cell.length_c   1.000
_cell.angle_alpha   90.00
_cell.angle_beta   90.00
_cell.angle_gamma   90.00
#
_symmetry.space_group_name_H-M   'P 1'
#
loop_
_entity.id
_entity.type
_entity.pdbx_description
1 polymer ?
#
loop_
_entity_poly.entity_id
_entity_poly.type
_entity_poly.pdbx_seq_one_letter_code
_entity_poly.pdbx_strand_id
1 'polypeptide(L)'
;MTTPPIRQDLFGLSTVPFLTPPLKPFLDEDRQTCLDALSAFTHYRGFAALSGRPGCGKTALVHYFTQSLHPPSHKIMYLACGDFSGHDLLRAICCQLELEPVRSSSKTLAAIEQRLKDLGALTPILVLDEMQNASNASLELLRLLAASRFDSTRRLCMIMIGTDSFLGKLALAINESLRQRITYFHRLSPLDEAATATYLTHCLNQAGAHHQLIPPEAVKLIHDLSGGALRLINTLALAALAAASREQVPAVTLEHLHQVRTHVLLPKTQFTL
;
A
#
# COMPACT_ATOMS: atom_id res chain seq x y z
N MET A 1 -8.89 11.73 -23.75
CA MET A 1 -10.28 11.24 -23.97
C MET A 1 -10.87 10.98 -22.61
N THR A 2 -11.89 11.73 -22.21
CA THR A 2 -12.63 11.50 -20.96
C THR A 2 -13.42 10.21 -21.10
N THR A 3 -13.17 9.24 -20.21
CA THR A 3 -14.00 8.02 -20.10
C THR A 3 -15.44 8.46 -19.88
N PRO A 4 -16.41 8.04 -20.71
CA PRO A 4 -17.80 8.42 -20.49
C PRO A 4 -18.26 7.91 -19.13
N PRO A 5 -19.16 8.63 -18.43
CA PRO A 5 -19.64 8.23 -17.12
C PRO A 5 -20.33 6.85 -17.21
N ILE A 6 -19.98 5.96 -16.28
CA ILE A 6 -20.64 4.66 -16.15
C ILE A 6 -22.09 4.90 -15.77
N ARG A 7 -23.01 4.32 -16.52
CA ARG A 7 -24.45 4.36 -16.24
C ARG A 7 -24.78 3.41 -15.09
N GLN A 8 -24.83 3.96 -13.90
CA GLN A 8 -25.09 3.19 -12.66
C GLN A 8 -26.48 2.51 -12.70
N ASP A 9 -27.48 3.18 -13.28
CA ASP A 9 -28.83 2.66 -13.48
C ASP A 9 -28.86 1.38 -14.33
N LEU A 10 -28.03 1.30 -15.36
CA LEU A 10 -27.94 0.13 -16.25
C LEU A 10 -27.44 -1.12 -15.50
N PHE A 11 -26.55 -0.94 -14.53
CA PHE A 11 -25.92 -2.03 -13.79
C PHE A 11 -26.52 -2.25 -12.38
N GLY A 12 -27.53 -1.45 -11.99
CA GLY A 12 -28.10 -1.50 -10.65
C GLY A 12 -27.12 -1.07 -9.55
N LEU A 13 -26.18 -0.17 -9.88
CA LEU A 13 -25.14 0.31 -8.97
C LEU A 13 -25.56 1.58 -8.23
N SER A 14 -25.22 1.68 -6.96
CA SER A 14 -25.39 2.89 -6.17
C SER A 14 -24.17 3.82 -6.25
N THR A 15 -22.99 3.27 -6.52
CA THR A 15 -21.73 4.00 -6.66
C THR A 15 -20.93 3.42 -7.82
N VAL A 16 -19.92 4.15 -8.31
CA VAL A 16 -18.99 3.65 -9.34
C VAL A 16 -17.95 2.72 -8.66
N PRO A 17 -17.95 1.40 -8.98
CA PRO A 17 -16.99 0.47 -8.41
C PRO A 17 -15.58 0.74 -8.94
N PHE A 18 -14.55 0.24 -8.22
CA PHE A 18 -13.14 0.26 -8.61
C PHE A 18 -12.47 1.63 -8.72
N LEU A 19 -13.22 2.73 -8.62
CA LEU A 19 -12.67 4.09 -8.70
C LEU A 19 -12.07 4.54 -7.36
N THR A 20 -12.76 4.22 -6.28
CA THR A 20 -12.32 4.47 -4.91
C THR A 20 -12.12 3.14 -4.17
N PRO A 21 -11.24 3.10 -3.15
CA PRO A 21 -11.15 1.91 -2.32
C PRO A 21 -12.52 1.53 -1.74
N PRO A 22 -12.83 0.23 -1.65
CA PRO A 22 -14.07 -0.22 -1.05
C PRO A 22 -14.15 0.20 0.43
N LEU A 23 -15.35 0.46 0.93
CA LEU A 23 -15.60 0.83 2.34
C LEU A 23 -15.02 -0.21 3.32
N LYS A 24 -15.18 -1.48 2.98
CA LYS A 24 -14.52 -2.59 3.67
C LYS A 24 -13.47 -3.16 2.73
N PRO A 25 -12.20 -3.25 3.15
CA PRO A 25 -11.17 -3.80 2.30
C PRO A 25 -11.45 -5.28 2.02
N PHE A 26 -11.00 -5.74 0.89
CA PHE A 26 -10.94 -7.15 0.60
C PHE A 26 -9.75 -7.76 1.35
N LEU A 27 -10.02 -8.76 2.17
CA LEU A 27 -9.02 -9.47 2.96
C LEU A 27 -9.07 -10.95 2.60
N ASP A 28 -8.07 -11.41 1.85
CA ASP A 28 -7.75 -12.82 1.72
C ASP A 28 -6.89 -13.27 2.91
N GLU A 29 -6.53 -14.53 2.96
CA GLU A 29 -5.73 -15.12 4.04
C GLU A 29 -4.36 -14.41 4.20
N ASP A 30 -3.69 -14.08 3.07
CA ASP A 30 -2.39 -13.40 3.07
C ASP A 30 -2.49 -11.99 3.67
N ARG A 31 -3.52 -11.22 3.28
CA ARG A 31 -3.77 -9.87 3.81
C ARG A 31 -4.20 -9.90 5.27
N GLN A 32 -5.03 -10.85 5.66
CA GLN A 32 -5.44 -11.02 7.05
C GLN A 32 -4.24 -11.38 7.94
N THR A 33 -3.41 -12.33 7.52
CA THR A 33 -2.17 -12.69 8.22
C THR A 33 -1.25 -11.48 8.41
N CYS A 34 -1.13 -10.64 7.37
CA CYS A 34 -0.33 -9.41 7.47
C CYS A 34 -0.92 -8.43 8.50
N LEU A 35 -2.23 -8.23 8.53
CA LEU A 35 -2.90 -7.33 9.49
C LEU A 35 -2.73 -7.83 10.93
N ASP A 36 -2.91 -9.11 11.17
CA ASP A 36 -2.76 -9.71 12.50
C ASP A 36 -1.33 -9.55 13.03
N ALA A 37 -0.35 -9.75 12.15
CA ALA A 37 1.05 -9.51 12.48
C ALA A 37 1.32 -8.02 12.77
N LEU A 38 0.84 -7.09 11.93
CA LEU A 38 1.00 -5.65 12.16
C LEU A 38 0.40 -5.22 13.49
N SER A 39 -0.74 -5.78 13.89
CA SER A 39 -1.36 -5.52 15.19
C SER A 39 -0.47 -5.98 16.35
N ALA A 40 0.08 -7.19 16.26
CA ALA A 40 1.01 -7.70 17.27
C ALA A 40 2.30 -6.84 17.35
N PHE A 41 2.88 -6.48 16.18
CA PHE A 41 4.09 -5.65 16.13
C PHE A 41 3.90 -4.25 16.69
N THR A 42 2.74 -3.65 16.48
CA THR A 42 2.41 -2.34 17.04
C THR A 42 2.37 -2.39 18.55
N HIS A 43 1.79 -3.44 19.12
CA HIS A 43 1.77 -3.64 20.57
C HIS A 43 3.18 -3.72 21.19
N TYR A 44 4.12 -4.41 20.53
CA TYR A 44 5.51 -4.53 20.98
C TYR A 44 6.44 -3.44 20.45
N ARG A 45 5.93 -2.42 19.75
CA ARG A 45 6.72 -1.37 19.10
C ARG A 45 7.80 -1.96 18.20
N GLY A 46 7.42 -2.95 17.40
CA GLY A 46 8.32 -3.64 16.48
C GLY A 46 8.57 -2.87 15.19
N PHE A 47 9.48 -3.41 14.37
CA PHE A 47 9.74 -2.92 13.01
C PHE A 47 9.31 -3.97 12.01
N ALA A 48 8.51 -3.54 11.04
CA ALA A 48 8.00 -4.37 9.97
C ALA A 48 8.47 -3.87 8.59
N ALA A 49 8.75 -4.79 7.68
CA ALA A 49 8.97 -4.50 6.28
C ALA A 49 7.94 -5.26 5.43
N LEU A 50 7.13 -4.52 4.70
CA LEU A 50 6.12 -5.04 3.80
C LEU A 50 6.57 -4.82 2.35
N SER A 51 6.73 -5.89 1.61
CA SER A 51 7.12 -5.83 0.20
C SER A 51 6.06 -6.45 -0.71
N GLY A 52 6.26 -6.33 -2.00
CA GLY A 52 5.43 -6.96 -3.02
C GLY A 52 5.38 -6.15 -4.31
N ARG A 53 4.80 -6.72 -5.34
CA ARG A 53 4.68 -6.07 -6.65
C ARG A 53 3.93 -4.74 -6.56
N PRO A 54 4.24 -3.77 -7.47
CA PRO A 54 3.43 -2.56 -7.59
C PRO A 54 1.95 -2.90 -7.84
N GLY A 55 1.06 -2.18 -7.16
CA GLY A 55 -0.39 -2.37 -7.35
C GLY A 55 -1.02 -3.54 -6.61
N CYS A 56 -0.29 -4.34 -5.80
CA CYS A 56 -0.90 -5.45 -5.02
C CYS A 56 -1.61 -5.01 -3.72
N GLY A 57 -1.66 -3.70 -3.43
CA GLY A 57 -2.48 -3.18 -2.33
C GLY A 57 -1.76 -2.95 -1.00
N LYS A 58 -0.43 -2.96 -0.94
CA LYS A 58 0.37 -2.75 0.27
C LYS A 58 -0.02 -1.48 1.04
N THR A 59 0.04 -0.34 0.36
CA THR A 59 -0.30 0.97 0.93
C THR A 59 -1.74 1.01 1.44
N ALA A 60 -2.69 0.45 0.66
CA ALA A 60 -4.09 0.40 1.05
C ALA A 60 -4.31 -0.48 2.30
N LEU A 61 -3.60 -1.61 2.39
CA LEU A 61 -3.66 -2.50 3.55
C LEU A 61 -3.14 -1.82 4.82
N VAL A 62 -1.98 -1.15 4.74
CA VAL A 62 -1.41 -0.43 5.90
C VAL A 62 -2.26 0.79 6.26
N HIS A 63 -2.84 1.48 5.27
CA HIS A 63 -3.76 2.57 5.53
C HIS A 63 -5.01 2.09 6.30
N TYR A 64 -5.62 0.99 5.85
CA TYR A 64 -6.74 0.38 6.58
C TYR A 64 -6.33 -0.02 8.00
N PHE A 65 -5.16 -0.65 8.16
CA PHE A 65 -4.62 -0.99 9.47
C PHE A 65 -4.51 0.24 10.37
N THR A 66 -3.91 1.34 9.88
CA THR A 66 -3.73 2.55 10.68
C THR A 66 -5.05 3.22 11.05
N GLN A 67 -6.08 3.14 10.19
CA GLN A 67 -7.42 3.63 10.49
C GLN A 67 -8.16 2.79 11.54
N SER A 68 -7.83 1.50 11.68
CA SER A 68 -8.42 0.62 12.69
C SER A 68 -7.85 0.84 14.10
N LEU A 69 -6.73 1.55 14.22
CA LEU A 69 -6.09 1.83 15.50
C LEU A 69 -6.83 2.92 16.27
N HIS A 70 -6.85 2.78 17.59
CA HIS A 70 -7.50 3.75 18.49
C HIS A 70 -6.69 5.06 18.54
N PRO A 71 -7.22 6.20 18.03
CA PRO A 71 -6.46 7.44 17.90
C PRO A 71 -5.86 7.97 19.21
N PRO A 72 -6.58 7.92 20.38
CA PRO A 72 -6.02 8.36 21.66
C PRO A 72 -4.81 7.56 22.14
N SER A 73 -4.55 6.37 21.59
CA SER A 73 -3.45 5.49 21.98
C SER A 73 -2.28 5.48 21.00
N HIS A 74 -2.47 6.04 19.81
CA HIS A 74 -1.49 5.95 18.72
C HIS A 74 -1.27 7.30 18.04
N LYS A 75 -0.02 7.66 17.79
CA LYS A 75 0.36 8.80 16.93
C LYS A 75 0.84 8.23 15.60
N ILE A 76 0.02 8.34 14.56
CA ILE A 76 0.38 7.88 13.21
C ILE A 76 1.14 8.98 12.50
N MET A 77 2.30 8.63 11.92
CA MET A 77 3.12 9.47 11.07
C MET A 77 3.29 8.76 9.73
N TYR A 78 2.80 9.33 8.64
CA TYR A 78 2.92 8.76 7.30
C TYR A 78 3.84 9.60 6.43
N LEU A 79 4.82 8.96 5.81
CA LEU A 79 5.76 9.57 4.87
C LEU A 79 5.89 8.72 3.62
N ALA A 80 5.61 9.30 2.46
CA ALA A 80 5.97 8.71 1.18
C ALA A 80 7.42 9.09 0.85
N CYS A 81 8.30 8.10 0.80
CA CYS A 81 9.70 8.30 0.48
C CYS A 81 9.86 8.54 -1.03
N GLY A 82 10.11 9.80 -1.42
CA GLY A 82 10.66 10.13 -2.73
C GLY A 82 12.19 10.01 -2.70
N ASP A 83 12.88 10.74 -3.59
CA ASP A 83 14.35 10.87 -3.58
C ASP A 83 14.83 11.70 -2.38
N PHE A 84 14.44 11.27 -1.17
CA PHE A 84 14.84 11.94 0.05
C PHE A 84 16.32 11.70 0.34
N SER A 85 17.07 12.79 0.48
CA SER A 85 18.32 12.71 1.21
C SER A 85 18.04 12.35 2.68
N GLY A 86 19.04 11.86 3.40
CA GLY A 86 18.85 11.59 4.82
C GLY A 86 18.36 12.81 5.60
N HIS A 87 18.81 14.02 5.22
CA HIS A 87 18.40 15.26 5.87
C HIS A 87 16.92 15.58 5.62
N ASP A 88 16.43 15.36 4.40
CA ASP A 88 15.01 15.56 4.05
C ASP A 88 14.09 14.63 4.81
N LEU A 89 14.51 13.37 5.00
CA LEU A 89 13.79 12.40 5.81
C LEU A 89 13.63 12.88 7.26
N LEU A 90 14.73 13.38 7.87
CA LEU A 90 14.67 13.93 9.23
C LEU A 90 13.74 15.13 9.32
N ARG A 91 13.79 16.04 8.34
CA ARG A 91 12.88 17.19 8.27
C ARG A 91 11.43 16.76 8.17
N ALA A 92 11.14 15.78 7.33
CA ALA A 92 9.79 15.24 7.18
C ALA A 92 9.27 14.61 8.49
N ILE A 93 10.11 13.86 9.22
CA ILE A 93 9.77 13.31 10.54
C ILE A 93 9.54 14.44 11.55
N CYS A 94 10.38 15.49 11.57
CA CYS A 94 10.18 16.64 12.44
C CYS A 94 8.82 17.32 12.19
N CYS A 95 8.45 17.54 10.93
CA CYS A 95 7.14 18.12 10.58
C CYS A 95 5.98 17.27 11.14
N GLN A 96 6.07 15.94 11.06
CA GLN A 96 5.04 15.02 11.61
C GLN A 96 4.98 15.07 13.15
N LEU A 97 6.08 15.43 13.80
CA LEU A 97 6.19 15.57 15.26
C LEU A 97 6.01 17.01 15.75
N GLU A 98 5.69 17.95 14.87
CA GLU A 98 5.52 19.37 15.18
C GLU A 98 6.81 19.98 15.77
N LEU A 99 7.97 19.57 15.25
CA LEU A 99 9.30 20.06 15.62
C LEU A 99 9.88 20.91 14.49
N GLU A 100 10.61 21.96 14.86
CA GLU A 100 11.42 22.72 13.91
C GLU A 100 12.74 22.00 13.64
N PRO A 101 13.03 21.61 12.38
CA PRO A 101 14.28 20.96 12.05
C PRO A 101 15.44 21.94 12.12
N VAL A 102 16.53 21.54 12.79
CA VAL A 102 17.76 22.30 12.85
C VAL A 102 18.76 21.85 11.78
N ARG A 103 19.77 22.67 11.44
CA ARG A 103 20.76 22.33 10.41
C ARG A 103 21.58 21.07 10.74
N SER A 104 21.81 20.77 12.01
CA SER A 104 22.59 19.63 12.45
C SER A 104 21.72 18.36 12.55
N SER A 105 22.01 17.35 11.76
CA SER A 105 21.30 16.05 11.80
C SER A 105 21.35 15.40 13.19
N SER A 106 22.47 15.51 13.91
CA SER A 106 22.59 14.95 15.25
C SER A 106 21.69 15.65 16.28
N LYS A 107 21.58 16.98 16.20
CA LYS A 107 20.67 17.75 17.06
C LYS A 107 19.21 17.47 16.70
N THR A 108 18.90 17.32 15.41
CA THR A 108 17.56 16.95 14.93
C THR A 108 17.15 15.55 15.43
N LEU A 109 18.06 14.58 15.34
CA LEU A 109 17.83 13.24 15.91
C LEU A 109 17.57 13.28 17.40
N ALA A 110 18.38 14.03 18.16
CA ALA A 110 18.18 14.18 19.60
C ALA A 110 16.83 14.83 19.94
N ALA A 111 16.39 15.82 19.17
CA ALA A 111 15.08 16.46 19.34
C ALA A 111 13.93 15.47 19.05
N ILE A 112 14.04 14.68 17.98
CA ILE A 112 13.07 13.63 17.66
C ILE A 112 13.01 12.59 18.81
N GLU A 113 14.16 12.10 19.28
CA GLU A 113 14.23 11.15 20.38
C GLU A 113 13.56 11.70 21.66
N GLN A 114 13.81 12.97 21.98
CA GLN A 114 13.17 13.63 23.12
C GLN A 114 11.66 13.74 22.92
N ARG A 115 11.21 14.18 21.76
CA ARG A 115 9.77 14.29 21.44
C ARG A 115 9.06 12.94 21.53
N LEU A 116 9.70 11.86 21.05
CA LEU A 116 9.15 10.51 21.19
C LEU A 116 9.03 10.07 22.65
N LYS A 117 9.91 10.52 23.55
CA LYS A 117 9.79 10.31 25.01
C LYS A 117 8.61 11.08 25.58
N ASP A 118 8.44 12.34 25.16
CA ASP A 118 7.39 13.25 25.64
C ASP A 118 5.98 12.79 25.23
N LEU A 119 5.86 11.90 24.23
CA LEU A 119 4.58 11.27 23.85
C LEU A 119 4.02 10.34 24.95
N GLY A 120 4.86 9.94 25.92
CA GLY A 120 4.44 9.19 27.10
C GLY A 120 3.78 7.84 26.75
N ALA A 121 2.50 7.71 27.06
CA ALA A 121 1.73 6.48 26.85
C ALA A 121 1.37 6.25 25.36
N LEU A 122 1.40 7.27 24.52
CA LEU A 122 1.10 7.12 23.08
C LEU A 122 2.14 6.22 22.42
N THR A 123 1.67 5.37 21.51
CA THR A 123 2.54 4.56 20.65
C THR A 123 2.72 5.29 19.32
N PRO A 124 3.91 5.87 19.06
CA PRO A 124 4.19 6.46 17.77
C PRO A 124 4.44 5.37 16.73
N ILE A 125 3.77 5.49 15.58
CA ILE A 125 3.89 4.58 14.44
C ILE A 125 4.34 5.39 13.23
N LEU A 126 5.54 5.11 12.74
CA LEU A 126 6.10 5.71 11.54
C LEU A 126 5.88 4.76 10.36
N VAL A 127 5.01 5.16 9.45
CA VAL A 127 4.78 4.46 8.18
C VAL A 127 5.60 5.14 7.10
N LEU A 128 6.49 4.38 6.49
CA LEU A 128 7.38 4.81 5.41
C LEU A 128 6.99 4.06 4.14
N ASP A 129 6.43 4.75 3.17
CA ASP A 129 6.02 4.16 1.90
C ASP A 129 7.03 4.44 0.78
N GLU A 130 6.98 3.67 -0.31
CA GLU A 130 7.87 3.76 -1.48
C GLU A 130 9.37 3.64 -1.11
N MET A 131 9.69 2.79 -0.14
CA MET A 131 11.04 2.62 0.42
C MET A 131 12.10 2.16 -0.59
N GLN A 132 11.72 1.68 -1.77
CA GLN A 132 12.68 1.43 -2.86
C GLN A 132 13.38 2.71 -3.34
N ASN A 133 12.80 3.88 -3.10
CA ASN A 133 13.38 5.18 -3.45
C ASN A 133 14.31 5.72 -2.35
N ALA A 134 14.27 5.16 -1.13
CA ALA A 134 15.10 5.61 -0.03
C ALA A 134 16.60 5.43 -0.33
N SER A 135 17.40 6.46 -0.03
CA SER A 135 18.85 6.41 -0.12
C SER A 135 19.46 5.57 1.02
N ASN A 136 20.70 5.08 0.85
CA ASN A 136 21.42 4.41 1.95
C ASN A 136 21.61 5.36 3.16
N ALA A 137 21.77 6.67 2.93
CA ALA A 137 21.84 7.65 4.01
C ALA A 137 20.51 7.73 4.79
N SER A 138 19.37 7.62 4.10
CA SER A 138 18.05 7.55 4.74
C SER A 138 17.89 6.27 5.56
N LEU A 139 18.32 5.13 5.04
CA LEU A 139 18.28 3.85 5.75
C LEU A 139 19.17 3.87 7.01
N GLU A 140 20.34 4.49 6.92
CA GLU A 140 21.24 4.67 8.07
C GLU A 140 20.61 5.56 9.16
N LEU A 141 19.90 6.63 8.78
CA LEU A 141 19.17 7.47 9.73
C LEU A 141 18.03 6.71 10.40
N LEU A 142 17.28 5.88 9.67
CA LEU A 142 16.27 5.00 10.25
C LEU A 142 16.89 4.01 11.25
N ARG A 143 18.09 3.48 10.94
CA ARG A 143 18.85 2.65 11.86
C ARG A 143 19.20 3.41 13.14
N LEU A 144 19.62 4.68 13.04
CA LEU A 144 19.93 5.52 14.19
C LEU A 144 18.68 5.81 15.05
N LEU A 145 17.55 6.12 14.43
CA LEU A 145 16.25 6.28 15.11
C LEU A 145 15.81 4.98 15.80
N ALA A 146 16.14 3.84 15.21
CA ALA A 146 15.86 2.52 15.75
C ALA A 146 16.79 2.14 16.91
N ALA A 147 17.95 2.77 17.01
CA ALA A 147 18.95 2.53 18.06
C ALA A 147 18.70 3.48 19.22
N SER A 148 17.78 3.15 20.12
CA SER A 148 17.65 3.88 21.38
C SER A 148 18.94 3.77 22.19
N ARG A 149 19.56 4.92 22.52
CA ARG A 149 20.78 4.96 23.34
C ARG A 149 20.50 4.38 24.73
N PHE A 150 21.11 3.26 25.05
CA PHE A 150 21.09 2.62 26.39
C PHE A 150 19.69 2.31 26.98
N ASP A 151 18.62 2.54 26.24
CA ASP A 151 17.27 2.29 26.70
C ASP A 151 16.78 0.98 26.08
N SER A 152 16.44 0.02 26.89
CA SER A 152 15.89 -1.28 26.45
C SER A 152 14.45 -1.14 25.90
N THR A 153 13.84 0.04 26.04
CA THR A 153 12.46 0.28 25.61
C THR A 153 12.42 0.87 24.20
N ARG A 154 11.82 0.15 23.26
CA ARG A 154 11.52 0.68 21.95
C ARG A 154 10.45 1.76 22.05
N ARG A 155 10.73 2.95 21.52
CA ARG A 155 9.82 4.10 21.61
C ARG A 155 9.05 4.37 20.32
N LEU A 156 9.37 3.67 19.24
CA LEU A 156 8.82 3.89 17.90
C LEU A 156 8.48 2.53 17.29
N CYS A 157 7.28 2.42 16.75
CA CYS A 157 6.92 1.38 15.81
C CYS A 157 7.20 1.88 14.38
N MET A 158 7.77 1.04 13.52
CA MET A 158 8.10 1.41 12.15
C MET A 158 7.56 0.38 11.16
N ILE A 159 6.80 0.85 10.16
CA ILE A 159 6.28 0.03 9.08
C ILE A 159 6.86 0.57 7.78
N MET A 160 7.74 -0.20 7.15
CA MET A 160 8.40 0.14 5.89
C MET A 160 7.73 -0.60 4.75
N ILE A 161 7.24 0.12 3.75
CA ILE A 161 6.52 -0.41 2.61
C ILE A 161 7.34 -0.16 1.35
N GLY A 162 7.55 -1.19 0.54
CA GLY A 162 8.28 -1.04 -0.72
C GLY A 162 8.01 -2.16 -1.71
N THR A 163 8.74 -2.12 -2.81
CA THR A 163 8.77 -3.20 -3.80
C THR A 163 9.87 -4.22 -3.43
N ASP A 164 9.98 -5.30 -4.21
CA ASP A 164 11.03 -6.30 -4.00
C ASP A 164 12.46 -5.69 -4.08
N SER A 165 12.65 -4.58 -4.83
CA SER A 165 13.92 -3.86 -4.86
C SER A 165 14.29 -3.21 -3.52
N PHE A 166 13.31 -2.87 -2.67
CA PHE A 166 13.59 -2.44 -1.30
C PHE A 166 14.20 -3.56 -0.47
N LEU A 167 13.69 -4.80 -0.59
CA LEU A 167 14.30 -5.96 0.08
C LEU A 167 15.72 -6.20 -0.41
N GLY A 168 15.97 -6.02 -1.72
CA GLY A 168 17.33 -6.07 -2.28
C GLY A 168 18.25 -5.03 -1.63
N LYS A 169 17.78 -3.79 -1.41
CA LYS A 169 18.57 -2.77 -0.67
C LYS A 169 18.82 -3.17 0.78
N LEU A 170 17.84 -3.71 1.49
CA LEU A 170 18.02 -4.18 2.87
C LEU A 170 18.99 -5.36 2.98
N ALA A 171 19.12 -6.16 1.92
CA ALA A 171 20.05 -7.30 1.88
C ALA A 171 21.52 -6.88 1.74
N LEU A 172 21.82 -5.64 1.34
CA LEU A 172 23.19 -5.14 1.23
C LEU A 172 23.85 -5.09 2.62
N ALA A 173 25.12 -5.47 2.69
CA ALA A 173 25.91 -5.50 3.93
C ALA A 173 25.88 -4.16 4.69
N ILE A 174 25.89 -3.03 3.99
CA ILE A 174 25.80 -1.69 4.60
C ILE A 174 24.50 -1.47 5.41
N ASN A 175 23.42 -2.19 5.06
CA ASN A 175 22.12 -2.06 5.71
C ASN A 175 21.82 -3.19 6.71
N GLU A 176 22.78 -4.08 6.96
CA GLU A 176 22.61 -5.26 7.83
C GLU A 176 22.11 -4.87 9.23
N SER A 177 22.68 -3.82 9.83
CA SER A 177 22.29 -3.35 11.15
C SER A 177 20.84 -2.88 11.23
N LEU A 178 20.28 -2.29 10.17
CA LEU A 178 18.86 -1.97 10.09
C LEU A 178 18.03 -3.25 9.91
N ARG A 179 18.46 -4.11 8.98
CA ARG A 179 17.79 -5.37 8.66
C ARG A 179 17.61 -6.25 9.92
N GLN A 180 18.63 -6.36 10.77
CA GLN A 180 18.57 -7.13 12.02
C GLN A 180 17.56 -6.58 13.04
N ARG A 181 17.15 -5.32 12.94
CA ARG A 181 16.14 -4.69 13.79
C ARG A 181 14.71 -4.91 13.30
N ILE A 182 14.56 -5.24 12.01
CA ILE A 182 13.27 -5.58 11.42
C ILE A 182 12.93 -7.00 11.88
N THR A 183 11.85 -7.11 12.64
CA THR A 183 11.43 -8.38 13.26
C THR A 183 10.33 -9.08 12.47
N TYR A 184 9.72 -8.38 11.53
CA TYR A 184 8.69 -8.92 10.66
C TYR A 184 8.91 -8.53 9.21
N PHE A 185 8.98 -9.53 8.35
CA PHE A 185 9.04 -9.36 6.91
C PHE A 185 7.81 -10.04 6.30
N HIS A 186 7.06 -9.30 5.52
CA HIS A 186 5.95 -9.86 4.76
C HIS A 186 6.03 -9.46 3.30
N ARG A 187 5.82 -10.45 2.42
CA ARG A 187 5.74 -10.21 0.98
C ARG A 187 4.31 -10.45 0.53
N LEU A 188 3.58 -9.35 0.32
CA LEU A 188 2.20 -9.40 -0.10
C LEU A 188 2.10 -9.93 -1.53
N SER A 189 1.40 -11.03 -1.68
CA SER A 189 1.21 -11.72 -2.96
C SER A 189 0.16 -11.01 -3.83
N PRO A 190 0.30 -11.05 -5.16
CA PRO A 190 -0.81 -10.79 -6.06
C PRO A 190 -1.96 -11.77 -5.79
N LEU A 191 -3.18 -11.40 -6.14
CA LEU A 191 -4.32 -12.31 -6.05
C LEU A 191 -4.17 -13.47 -7.05
N ASP A 192 -4.53 -14.66 -6.65
CA ASP A 192 -4.77 -15.76 -7.59
C ASP A 192 -6.10 -15.58 -8.33
N GLU A 193 -6.46 -16.51 -9.24
CA GLU A 193 -7.67 -16.41 -10.03
C GLU A 193 -8.94 -16.46 -9.15
N ALA A 194 -8.97 -17.33 -8.15
CA ALA A 194 -10.11 -17.46 -7.23
C ALA A 194 -10.30 -16.23 -6.35
N ALA A 195 -9.21 -15.71 -5.80
CA ALA A 195 -9.21 -14.45 -5.03
C ALA A 195 -9.56 -13.24 -5.91
N THR A 196 -9.14 -13.24 -7.20
CA THR A 196 -9.53 -12.19 -8.16
C THR A 196 -11.05 -12.22 -8.38
N ALA A 197 -11.66 -13.36 -8.56
CA ALA A 197 -13.11 -13.50 -8.68
C ALA A 197 -13.84 -12.96 -7.45
N THR A 198 -13.38 -13.37 -6.28
CA THR A 198 -13.96 -12.95 -4.99
C THR A 198 -13.79 -11.46 -4.77
N TYR A 199 -12.63 -10.88 -5.13
CA TYR A 199 -12.36 -9.46 -5.04
C TYR A 199 -13.28 -8.63 -5.95
N LEU A 200 -13.46 -9.03 -7.21
CA LEU A 200 -14.34 -8.33 -8.14
C LEU A 200 -15.80 -8.35 -7.62
N THR A 201 -16.25 -9.51 -7.17
CA THR A 201 -17.60 -9.67 -6.57
C THR A 201 -17.75 -8.80 -5.32
N HIS A 202 -16.74 -8.77 -4.45
CA HIS A 202 -16.73 -7.93 -3.24
C HIS A 202 -16.89 -6.44 -3.58
N CYS A 203 -16.12 -5.92 -4.54
CA CYS A 203 -16.20 -4.53 -4.96
C CYS A 203 -17.55 -4.18 -5.62
N LEU A 204 -18.07 -5.07 -6.45
CA LEU A 204 -19.37 -4.87 -7.10
C LEU A 204 -20.52 -4.90 -6.09
N ASN A 205 -20.52 -5.83 -5.15
CA ASN A 205 -21.54 -5.89 -4.08
C ASN A 205 -21.52 -4.63 -3.21
N GLN A 206 -20.35 -4.12 -2.86
CA GLN A 206 -20.24 -2.86 -2.12
C GLN A 206 -20.72 -1.63 -2.93
N ALA A 207 -20.64 -1.71 -4.25
CA ALA A 207 -21.19 -0.69 -5.15
C ALA A 207 -22.69 -0.85 -5.39
N GLY A 208 -23.35 -1.88 -4.82
CA GLY A 208 -24.79 -2.11 -4.91
C GLY A 208 -25.22 -3.10 -5.98
N ALA A 209 -24.31 -3.81 -6.64
CA ALA A 209 -24.68 -4.82 -7.62
C ALA A 209 -25.44 -5.99 -6.96
N HIS A 210 -26.58 -6.37 -7.56
CA HIS A 210 -27.40 -7.50 -7.11
C HIS A 210 -27.34 -8.70 -8.05
N HIS A 211 -26.60 -8.60 -9.14
CA HIS A 211 -26.42 -9.66 -10.14
C HIS A 211 -24.99 -9.69 -10.65
N GLN A 212 -24.64 -10.76 -11.35
CA GLN A 212 -23.29 -10.97 -11.87
C GLN A 212 -23.04 -10.04 -13.07
N LEU A 213 -22.24 -9.00 -12.88
CA LEU A 213 -21.87 -8.02 -13.93
C LEU A 213 -20.66 -8.46 -14.75
N ILE A 214 -19.79 -9.30 -14.19
CA ILE A 214 -18.57 -9.80 -14.84
C ILE A 214 -18.64 -11.34 -14.83
N PRO A 215 -18.81 -11.98 -15.99
CA PRO A 215 -18.92 -13.42 -16.08
C PRO A 215 -17.57 -14.11 -15.83
N PRO A 216 -17.54 -15.42 -15.48
CA PRO A 216 -16.34 -16.14 -15.09
C PRO A 216 -15.22 -16.10 -16.12
N GLU A 217 -15.53 -16.20 -17.40
CA GLU A 217 -14.55 -16.11 -18.48
C GLU A 217 -13.90 -14.72 -18.58
N ALA A 218 -14.64 -13.65 -18.26
CA ALA A 218 -14.12 -12.30 -18.19
C ALA A 218 -13.25 -12.10 -16.93
N VAL A 219 -13.62 -12.71 -15.80
CA VAL A 219 -12.80 -12.73 -14.58
C VAL A 219 -11.45 -13.35 -14.86
N LYS A 220 -11.44 -14.54 -15.51
CA LYS A 220 -10.20 -15.21 -15.90
C LYS A 220 -9.31 -14.32 -16.77
N LEU A 221 -9.88 -13.69 -17.79
CA LEU A 221 -9.12 -12.77 -18.66
C LEU A 221 -8.59 -11.56 -17.90
N ILE A 222 -9.36 -10.98 -16.98
CA ILE A 222 -8.88 -9.89 -16.10
C ILE A 222 -7.70 -10.37 -15.25
N HIS A 223 -7.78 -11.57 -14.67
CA HIS A 223 -6.69 -12.15 -13.89
C HIS A 223 -5.43 -12.33 -14.74
N ASP A 224 -5.55 -12.98 -15.90
CA ASP A 224 -4.42 -13.22 -16.81
C ASP A 224 -3.72 -11.93 -17.26
N LEU A 225 -4.50 -10.89 -17.55
CA LEU A 225 -3.98 -9.59 -17.98
C LEU A 225 -3.36 -8.79 -16.86
N SER A 226 -3.91 -8.88 -15.65
CA SER A 226 -3.45 -8.13 -14.47
C SER A 226 -2.33 -8.84 -13.70
N GLY A 227 -2.19 -10.15 -13.87
CA GLY A 227 -1.34 -10.99 -13.03
C GLY A 227 -1.70 -10.90 -11.54
N GLY A 228 -2.97 -10.66 -11.22
CA GLY A 228 -3.48 -10.53 -9.85
C GLY A 228 -3.17 -9.21 -9.16
N ALA A 229 -2.65 -8.20 -9.87
CA ALA A 229 -2.37 -6.88 -9.31
C ALA A 229 -3.66 -6.05 -9.19
N LEU A 230 -4.08 -5.73 -7.97
CA LEU A 230 -5.34 -5.03 -7.66
C LEU A 230 -5.55 -3.75 -8.49
N ARG A 231 -4.50 -2.94 -8.66
CA ARG A 231 -4.57 -1.71 -9.46
C ARG A 231 -4.95 -2.00 -10.92
N LEU A 232 -4.37 -3.02 -11.52
CA LEU A 232 -4.68 -3.41 -12.90
C LEU A 232 -6.04 -4.08 -12.98
N ILE A 233 -6.42 -4.92 -12.02
CA ILE A 233 -7.76 -5.51 -11.92
C ILE A 233 -8.81 -4.39 -11.93
N ASN A 234 -8.65 -3.38 -11.05
CA ASN A 234 -9.57 -2.25 -10.97
C ASN A 234 -9.64 -1.47 -12.28
N THR A 235 -8.50 -1.20 -12.90
CA THR A 235 -8.45 -0.45 -14.16
C THR A 235 -9.13 -1.22 -15.29
N LEU A 236 -8.89 -2.53 -15.41
CA LEU A 236 -9.50 -3.37 -16.45
C LEU A 236 -11.02 -3.51 -16.23
N ALA A 237 -11.44 -3.78 -14.99
CA ALA A 237 -12.86 -3.94 -14.65
C ALA A 237 -13.63 -2.63 -14.87
N LEU A 238 -13.07 -1.50 -14.45
CA LEU A 238 -13.68 -0.17 -14.65
C LEU A 238 -13.80 0.16 -16.14
N ALA A 239 -12.75 -0.08 -16.93
CA ALA A 239 -12.75 0.17 -18.36
C ALA A 239 -13.75 -0.74 -19.12
N ALA A 240 -13.86 -2.01 -18.71
CA ALA A 240 -14.81 -2.95 -19.29
C ALA A 240 -16.27 -2.56 -18.98
N LEU A 241 -16.56 -2.12 -17.74
CA LEU A 241 -17.87 -1.57 -17.39
C LEU A 241 -18.19 -0.30 -18.18
N ALA A 242 -17.22 0.57 -18.40
CA ALA A 242 -17.40 1.77 -19.23
C ALA A 242 -17.67 1.41 -20.70
N ALA A 243 -17.05 0.37 -21.22
CA ALA A 243 -17.31 -0.14 -22.58
C ALA A 243 -18.75 -0.71 -22.70
N ALA A 244 -19.14 -1.59 -21.77
CA ALA A 244 -20.49 -2.14 -21.70
C ALA A 244 -21.56 -1.04 -21.55
N SER A 245 -21.28 -0.01 -20.75
CA SER A 245 -22.16 1.16 -20.58
C SER A 245 -22.38 1.92 -21.89
N ARG A 246 -21.34 2.08 -22.71
CA ARG A 246 -21.45 2.75 -24.03
C ARG A 246 -22.30 1.95 -25.00
N GLU A 247 -22.22 0.64 -24.95
CA GLU A 247 -22.98 -0.28 -25.79
C GLU A 247 -24.38 -0.57 -25.22
N GLN A 248 -24.70 0.00 -24.05
CA GLN A 248 -25.97 -0.19 -23.34
C GLN A 248 -26.25 -1.66 -22.98
N VAL A 249 -25.20 -2.44 -22.74
CA VAL A 249 -25.28 -3.86 -22.36
C VAL A 249 -25.20 -3.96 -20.82
N PRO A 250 -26.11 -4.72 -20.16
CA PRO A 250 -26.21 -4.77 -18.71
C PRO A 250 -25.12 -5.63 -18.00
N ALA A 251 -24.17 -6.19 -18.75
CA ALA A 251 -23.06 -6.98 -18.22
C ALA A 251 -21.82 -6.84 -19.10
N VAL A 252 -20.65 -7.07 -18.50
CA VAL A 252 -19.37 -7.12 -19.23
C VAL A 252 -19.30 -8.42 -20.04
N THR A 253 -18.72 -8.32 -21.25
CA THR A 253 -18.40 -9.47 -22.12
C THR A 253 -16.89 -9.56 -22.35
N LEU A 254 -16.42 -10.69 -22.87
CA LEU A 254 -15.02 -10.83 -23.31
C LEU A 254 -14.62 -9.79 -24.34
N GLU A 255 -15.54 -9.42 -25.24
CA GLU A 255 -15.29 -8.44 -26.30
C GLU A 255 -14.97 -7.06 -25.71
N HIS A 256 -15.70 -6.63 -24.68
CA HIS A 256 -15.39 -5.39 -23.96
C HIS A 256 -13.97 -5.39 -23.39
N LEU A 257 -13.51 -6.51 -22.82
CA LEU A 257 -12.15 -6.64 -22.32
C LEU A 257 -11.10 -6.64 -23.44
N HIS A 258 -11.38 -7.28 -24.56
CA HIS A 258 -10.49 -7.26 -25.72
C HIS A 258 -10.34 -5.84 -26.30
N GLN A 259 -11.43 -5.06 -26.36
CA GLN A 259 -11.39 -3.67 -26.79
C GLN A 259 -10.55 -2.79 -25.84
N VAL A 260 -10.74 -2.91 -24.51
CA VAL A 260 -10.05 -2.03 -23.56
C VAL A 260 -8.60 -2.44 -23.28
N ARG A 261 -8.25 -3.70 -23.51
CA ARG A 261 -6.90 -4.23 -23.30
C ARG A 261 -5.82 -3.39 -24.00
N THR A 262 -6.07 -2.99 -25.24
CA THR A 262 -5.12 -2.22 -26.06
C THR A 262 -4.90 -0.80 -25.56
N HIS A 263 -5.85 -0.26 -24.80
CA HIS A 263 -5.78 1.10 -24.24
C HIS A 263 -5.30 1.14 -22.80
N VAL A 264 -5.50 0.05 -22.05
CA VAL A 264 -5.14 -0.05 -20.62
C VAL A 264 -3.72 -0.58 -20.44
N LEU A 265 -3.31 -1.53 -21.28
CA LEU A 265 -1.99 -2.15 -21.19
C LEU A 265 -1.07 -1.54 -22.25
N LEU A 266 0.10 -1.07 -21.82
CA LEU A 266 1.14 -0.67 -22.78
C LEU A 266 1.52 -1.89 -23.64
N PRO A 267 1.64 -1.73 -24.96
CA PRO A 267 2.09 -2.81 -25.83
C PRO A 267 3.48 -3.30 -25.37
N LYS A 268 3.62 -4.60 -25.13
CA LYS A 268 4.88 -5.23 -24.67
C LYS A 268 6.04 -5.14 -25.69
N THR A 269 5.86 -4.51 -26.84
CA THR A 269 6.71 -4.69 -28.02
C THR A 269 7.47 -3.45 -28.49
N GLN A 270 7.79 -2.47 -27.66
CA GLN A 270 8.60 -1.32 -28.15
C GLN A 270 9.74 -0.87 -27.26
N PHE A 271 10.15 -1.65 -26.27
CA PHE A 271 11.34 -1.34 -25.47
C PHE A 271 12.28 -2.54 -25.44
N THR A 272 12.80 -2.91 -26.62
CA THR A 272 14.08 -3.62 -26.70
C THR A 272 15.15 -2.53 -26.84
N LEU A 273 15.83 -2.23 -25.74
CA LEU A 273 17.11 -1.52 -25.75
C LEU A 273 18.21 -2.50 -26.01
#